data_59944a538f9bddf1c87ee1af8861b3d9
#
_entry.id   59944a538f9bddf1c87ee1af8861b3d9
#
_cell.length_a   1.000
_cell.length_b   1.000
_cell.length_c   1.000
_cell.angle_alpha   90.00
_cell.angle_beta   90.00
_cell.angle_gamma   90.00
#
_symmetry.space_group_name_H-M   'P 1'
#
loop_
_entity.id
_entity.type
_entity.pdbx_description
1 polymer ?
#
loop_
_entity_poly.entity_id
_entity_poly.type
_entity_poly.pdbx_seq_one_letter_code
_entity_poly.pdbx_strand_id
1 'polypeptide(L)'
;DLDTGIYFRPHPGGTLNLGGTEPACDDLHWIEDADDWRQETTVEIWETMMLRLARRMPEFGVPVSPSGIGALYDATDDWVPIYDRSSIDGFYMACGTSGNQFKNAPLAAIFIRLLIEASEAGKNHDDEPIQYVGPRSGKTINIGAFSRLRQALITSGTVMG
;
A
#
# COMPACT_ATOMS: atom_id res chain seq x y z
N ASP A 1 -1.18 15.11 -6.18
CA ASP A 1 -0.61 15.88 -7.31
C ASP A 1 0.44 15.01 -8.01
N LEU A 2 0.09 14.43 -9.13
CA LEU A 2 0.99 13.52 -9.86
C LEU A 2 2.11 14.25 -10.60
N ASP A 3 1.93 15.52 -10.91
CA ASP A 3 2.97 16.32 -11.61
C ASP A 3 4.18 16.61 -10.72
N THR A 4 3.94 16.72 -9.41
CA THR A 4 4.98 16.99 -8.41
C THR A 4 5.35 15.76 -7.58
N GLY A 5 4.64 14.64 -7.71
CA GLY A 5 4.90 13.42 -6.97
C GLY A 5 4.60 13.51 -5.48
N ILE A 6 3.61 14.34 -5.08
CA ILE A 6 3.22 14.51 -3.68
C ILE A 6 1.71 14.36 -3.48
N TYR A 7 1.32 13.94 -2.29
CA TYR A 7 -0.02 14.11 -1.79
C TYR A 7 0.00 15.02 -0.54
N PHE A 8 -1.08 15.75 -0.33
CA PHE A 8 -1.23 16.57 0.87
C PHE A 8 -2.70 16.68 1.27
N ARG A 9 -2.93 16.85 2.56
CA ARG A 9 -4.26 17.03 3.13
C ARG A 9 -4.23 17.91 4.38
N PRO A 10 -5.29 18.67 4.65
CA PRO A 10 -5.45 19.36 5.92
C PRO A 10 -5.45 18.36 7.08
N HIS A 11 -4.83 18.75 8.20
CA HIS A 11 -4.81 18.01 9.44
C HIS A 11 -5.32 18.89 10.60
N PRO A 12 -5.98 18.31 11.62
CA PRO A 12 -6.39 19.06 12.81
C PRO A 12 -5.25 19.87 13.41
N GLY A 13 -5.57 21.05 13.93
CA GLY A 13 -4.56 21.97 14.49
C GLY A 13 -3.95 22.96 13.49
N GLY A 14 -4.52 23.09 12.28
CA GLY A 14 -4.05 24.05 11.28
C GLY A 14 -2.77 23.62 10.58
N THR A 15 -2.44 22.34 10.61
CA THR A 15 -1.27 21.77 9.94
C THR A 15 -1.67 21.09 8.62
N LEU A 16 -0.67 20.88 7.76
CA LEU A 16 -0.80 20.12 6.51
C LEU A 16 -0.02 18.82 6.62
N ASN A 17 -0.67 17.71 6.35
CA ASN A 17 0.00 16.43 6.20
C ASN A 17 0.47 16.30 4.75
N LEU A 18 1.73 15.98 4.56
CA LEU A 18 2.39 15.90 3.25
C LEU A 18 3.15 14.59 3.15
N GLY A 19 3.11 13.94 1.98
CA GLY A 19 3.88 12.74 1.68
C GLY A 19 4.15 12.57 0.20
N GLY A 20 5.06 11.66 -0.14
CA GLY A 20 5.39 11.28 -1.51
C GLY A 20 4.39 10.30 -2.10
N THR A 21 4.33 10.26 -3.43
CA THR A 21 3.58 9.25 -4.21
C THR A 21 4.52 8.27 -4.91
N GLU A 22 5.79 8.25 -4.52
CA GLU A 22 6.86 7.45 -5.11
C GLU A 22 6.82 7.49 -6.66
N PRO A 23 6.97 8.70 -7.25
CA PRO A 23 7.01 8.80 -8.71
C PRO A 23 8.25 8.08 -9.26
N ALA A 24 8.20 7.59 -10.48
CA ALA A 24 9.28 6.80 -11.08
C ALA A 24 10.64 7.51 -11.18
N CYS A 25 10.69 8.83 -10.92
CA CYS A 25 11.93 9.59 -10.86
C CYS A 25 12.60 9.59 -9.48
N ASP A 26 11.93 9.06 -8.46
CA ASP A 26 12.48 8.94 -7.11
C ASP A 26 12.98 7.51 -6.88
N ASP A 27 14.18 7.39 -6.33
CA ASP A 27 14.73 6.08 -5.97
C ASP A 27 13.98 5.50 -4.76
N LEU A 28 13.64 4.21 -4.83
CA LEU A 28 13.08 3.48 -3.71
C LEU A 28 14.21 3.07 -2.76
N HIS A 29 14.06 3.35 -1.49
CA HIS A 29 14.99 2.97 -0.44
C HIS A 29 14.59 1.62 0.14
N TRP A 30 15.24 0.54 -0.31
CA TRP A 30 15.02 -0.80 0.21
C TRP A 30 15.79 -1.02 1.51
N ILE A 31 15.13 -1.59 2.50
CA ILE A 31 15.70 -1.87 3.83
C ILE A 31 15.87 -3.37 3.96
N GLU A 32 17.09 -3.82 4.34
CA GLU A 32 17.39 -5.25 4.52
C GLU A 32 16.79 -5.81 5.80
N ASP A 33 16.86 -5.04 6.89
CA ASP A 33 16.29 -5.43 8.19
C ASP A 33 15.28 -4.38 8.67
N ALA A 34 14.01 -4.77 8.66
CA ALA A 34 12.92 -3.89 9.06
C ALA A 34 12.95 -3.54 10.55
N ASP A 35 13.56 -4.38 11.40
CA ASP A 35 13.64 -4.16 12.84
C ASP A 35 14.67 -3.08 13.20
N ASP A 36 15.63 -2.82 12.32
CA ASP A 36 16.62 -1.75 12.48
C ASP A 36 16.11 -0.37 12.02
N TRP A 37 14.89 -0.30 11.47
CA TRP A 37 14.34 0.95 10.96
C TRP A 37 13.99 1.94 12.08
N ARG A 38 14.51 3.16 11.95
CA ARG A 38 14.13 4.30 12.79
C ARG A 38 13.04 5.10 12.10
N GLN A 39 11.95 5.36 12.80
CA GLN A 39 10.78 6.10 12.27
C GLN A 39 11.08 7.62 12.13
N GLU A 40 12.24 7.98 11.62
CA GLU A 40 12.65 9.36 11.41
C GLU A 40 12.66 9.66 9.91
N THR A 41 12.16 10.82 9.53
CA THR A 41 12.34 11.30 8.16
C THR A 41 13.77 11.76 7.96
N THR A 42 14.35 11.48 6.80
CA THR A 42 15.66 12.06 6.44
C THR A 42 15.50 13.51 6.00
N VAL A 43 16.56 14.32 6.18
CA VAL A 43 16.58 15.71 5.71
C VAL A 43 16.32 15.77 4.20
N GLU A 44 16.91 14.87 3.44
CA GLU A 44 16.78 14.82 1.98
C GLU A 44 15.33 14.57 1.53
N ILE A 45 14.68 13.56 2.10
CA ILE A 45 13.26 13.27 1.79
C ILE A 45 12.39 14.46 2.20
N TRP A 46 12.61 14.99 3.38
CA TRP A 46 11.87 16.14 3.88
C TRP A 46 12.02 17.37 2.98
N GLU A 47 13.25 17.75 2.60
CA GLU A 47 13.51 18.88 1.69
C GLU A 47 12.84 18.68 0.34
N THR A 48 12.96 17.49 -0.24
CA THR A 48 12.32 17.15 -1.52
C THR A 48 10.82 17.38 -1.46
N MET A 49 10.14 16.87 -0.42
CA MET A 49 8.69 17.02 -0.26
C MET A 49 8.31 18.52 -0.05
N MET A 50 9.06 19.23 0.76
CA MET A 50 8.79 20.65 1.03
C MET A 50 9.00 21.53 -0.22
N LEU A 51 10.05 21.29 -0.99
CA LEU A 51 10.30 22.02 -2.23
C LEU A 51 9.22 21.74 -3.29
N ARG A 52 8.76 20.51 -3.39
CA ARG A 52 7.64 20.14 -4.27
C ARG A 52 6.34 20.81 -3.85
N LEU A 53 6.07 20.88 -2.54
CA LEU A 53 4.91 21.60 -2.02
C LEU A 53 5.02 23.09 -2.30
N ALA A 54 6.17 23.71 -2.00
CA ALA A 54 6.39 25.14 -2.23
C ALA A 54 6.26 25.52 -3.71
N ARG A 55 6.67 24.64 -4.62
CA ARG A 55 6.44 24.83 -6.05
C ARG A 55 4.96 24.87 -6.42
N ARG A 56 4.15 24.05 -5.76
CA ARG A 56 2.71 23.94 -6.02
C ARG A 56 1.90 24.98 -5.28
N MET A 57 2.32 25.31 -4.07
CA MET A 57 1.66 26.24 -3.13
C MET A 57 2.71 27.17 -2.49
N PRO A 58 3.18 28.18 -3.21
CA PRO A 58 4.30 29.03 -2.78
C PRO A 58 4.05 29.75 -1.45
N GLU A 59 2.80 29.98 -1.10
CA GLU A 59 2.37 30.64 0.14
C GLU A 59 2.72 29.87 1.41
N PHE A 60 2.95 28.55 1.33
CA PHE A 60 3.31 27.75 2.50
C PHE A 60 4.77 27.94 2.92
N GLY A 61 5.65 28.31 1.97
CA GLY A 61 7.08 28.39 2.25
C GLY A 61 7.70 27.04 2.60
N VAL A 62 8.97 27.08 3.03
CA VAL A 62 9.71 25.90 3.49
C VAL A 62 10.08 26.10 4.96
N PRO A 63 9.65 25.25 5.90
CA PRO A 63 10.04 25.35 7.30
C PRO A 63 11.56 25.25 7.48
N VAL A 64 12.08 25.78 8.58
CA VAL A 64 13.54 25.79 8.85
C VAL A 64 14.04 24.43 9.33
N SER A 65 13.17 23.64 9.97
CA SER A 65 13.55 22.35 10.58
C SER A 65 12.70 21.22 10.04
N PRO A 66 13.31 20.05 9.77
CA PRO A 66 12.56 18.86 9.40
C PRO A 66 11.63 18.43 10.52
N SER A 67 10.44 18.01 10.14
CA SER A 67 9.50 17.35 11.04
C SER A 67 8.70 16.32 10.25
N GLY A 68 8.49 15.16 10.82
CA GLY A 68 7.76 14.08 10.16
C GLY A 68 8.17 12.72 10.69
N ILE A 69 7.54 11.70 10.14
CA ILE A 69 7.86 10.30 10.40
C ILE A 69 8.12 9.61 9.07
N GLY A 70 9.09 8.70 9.06
CA GLY A 70 9.28 7.74 8.00
C GLY A 70 8.75 6.38 8.43
N ALA A 71 8.04 5.69 7.56
CA ALA A 71 7.53 4.34 7.83
C ALA A 71 7.90 3.42 6.67
N LEU A 72 7.97 2.12 6.95
CA LEU A 72 8.23 1.11 5.94
C LEU A 72 6.93 0.67 5.29
N TYR A 73 7.01 0.33 4.01
CA TYR A 73 5.99 -0.41 3.29
C TYR A 73 6.45 -1.85 3.12
N ASP A 74 5.54 -2.79 3.29
CA ASP A 74 5.69 -4.18 2.92
C ASP A 74 5.30 -4.36 1.45
N ALA A 75 6.15 -3.92 0.54
CA ALA A 75 5.87 -3.92 -0.90
C ALA A 75 6.02 -5.31 -1.52
N THR A 76 5.09 -5.66 -2.41
CA THR A 76 5.22 -6.80 -3.35
C THR A 76 5.84 -6.31 -4.65
N ASP A 77 6.32 -7.24 -5.49
CA ASP A 77 6.95 -6.90 -6.78
C ASP A 77 6.02 -6.11 -7.72
N ASP A 78 4.72 -6.35 -7.60
CA ASP A 78 3.70 -5.70 -8.43
C ASP A 78 2.86 -4.65 -7.67
N TRP A 79 3.21 -4.35 -6.43
CA TRP A 79 2.48 -3.42 -5.55
C TRP A 79 1.02 -3.81 -5.28
N VAL A 80 0.62 -5.05 -5.64
CA VAL A 80 -0.70 -5.61 -5.37
C VAL A 80 -0.63 -6.45 -4.07
N PRO A 81 -1.55 -6.28 -3.12
CA PRO A 81 -1.49 -7.02 -1.86
C PRO A 81 -1.67 -8.53 -2.04
N ILE A 82 -1.23 -9.29 -1.06
CA ILE A 82 -1.48 -10.72 -0.96
C ILE A 82 -2.60 -10.95 0.06
N TYR A 83 -3.73 -11.51 -0.41
CA TYR A 83 -4.81 -12.02 0.42
C TYR A 83 -4.98 -13.50 0.09
N ASP A 84 -4.34 -14.36 0.87
CA ASP A 84 -4.25 -15.77 0.55
C ASP A 84 -4.07 -16.64 1.79
N ARG A 85 -4.17 -17.94 1.60
CA ARG A 85 -3.64 -18.95 2.54
C ARG A 85 -2.14 -19.13 2.30
N SER A 86 -1.41 -19.60 3.30
CA SER A 86 -0.03 -20.04 3.13
C SER A 86 0.05 -21.52 2.73
N SER A 87 1.28 -22.04 2.63
CA SER A 87 1.52 -23.48 2.50
C SER A 87 1.36 -24.24 3.84
N ILE A 88 1.17 -23.50 4.94
CA ILE A 88 0.95 -24.07 6.27
C ILE A 88 -0.55 -24.08 6.54
N ASP A 89 -1.10 -25.23 6.91
CA ASP A 89 -2.51 -25.36 7.21
C ASP A 89 -2.94 -24.42 8.34
N GLY A 90 -4.06 -23.73 8.14
CA GLY A 90 -4.61 -22.77 9.10
C GLY A 90 -3.89 -21.43 9.15
N PHE A 91 -2.85 -21.20 8.34
CA PHE A 91 -2.16 -19.91 8.27
C PHE A 91 -2.58 -19.11 7.04
N TYR A 92 -3.22 -17.97 7.27
CA TYR A 92 -3.71 -17.05 6.23
C TYR A 92 -2.94 -15.75 6.27
N MET A 93 -2.84 -15.09 5.11
CA MET A 93 -2.01 -13.90 4.92
C MET A 93 -2.82 -12.74 4.36
N ALA A 94 -2.64 -11.57 4.96
CA ALA A 94 -3.07 -10.28 4.42
C ALA A 94 -1.89 -9.32 4.57
N CYS A 95 -1.02 -9.28 3.57
CA CYS A 95 0.26 -8.58 3.60
C CYS A 95 0.60 -7.99 2.23
N GLY A 96 1.79 -7.39 2.09
CA GLY A 96 2.18 -6.73 0.87
C GLY A 96 1.30 -5.51 0.59
N THR A 97 1.06 -4.70 1.64
CA THR A 97 0.09 -3.59 1.55
C THR A 97 0.56 -2.45 0.67
N SER A 98 1.85 -2.40 0.38
CA SER A 98 2.49 -1.42 -0.51
C SER A 98 2.06 0.04 -0.23
N GLY A 99 1.79 0.35 1.06
CA GLY A 99 1.43 1.69 1.54
C GLY A 99 0.03 2.19 1.20
N ASN A 100 -0.80 1.43 0.46
CA ASN A 100 -2.07 1.97 -0.09
C ASN A 100 -3.34 1.20 0.31
N GLN A 101 -3.25 0.16 1.16
CA GLN A 101 -4.35 -0.77 1.40
C GLN A 101 -5.29 -0.42 2.56
N PHE A 102 -5.08 0.64 3.29
CA PHE A 102 -5.98 1.03 4.39
C PHE A 102 -7.45 1.13 3.96
N LYS A 103 -7.71 1.70 2.78
CA LYS A 103 -9.04 1.81 2.18
C LYS A 103 -9.68 0.45 1.88
N ASN A 104 -8.87 -0.58 1.68
CA ASN A 104 -9.32 -1.92 1.29
C ASN A 104 -9.49 -2.88 2.48
N ALA A 105 -9.14 -2.46 3.71
CA ALA A 105 -9.20 -3.31 4.89
C ALA A 105 -10.54 -4.07 5.09
N PRO A 106 -11.72 -3.45 4.88
CA PRO A 106 -12.99 -4.18 4.97
C PRO A 106 -13.14 -5.28 3.92
N LEU A 107 -12.63 -5.04 2.70
CA LEU A 107 -12.68 -6.03 1.62
C LEU A 107 -11.67 -7.15 1.84
N ALA A 108 -10.46 -6.83 2.31
CA ALA A 108 -9.46 -7.80 2.71
C ALA A 108 -10.01 -8.77 3.77
N ALA A 109 -10.71 -8.25 4.79
CA ALA A 109 -11.34 -9.09 5.80
C ALA A 109 -12.39 -10.04 5.22
N ILE A 110 -13.18 -9.57 4.23
CA ILE A 110 -14.15 -10.43 3.53
C ILE A 110 -13.42 -11.52 2.76
N PHE A 111 -12.34 -11.20 2.04
CA PHE A 111 -11.58 -12.17 1.27
C PHE A 111 -10.95 -13.24 2.15
N ILE A 112 -10.29 -12.84 3.25
CA ILE A 112 -9.71 -13.80 4.21
C ILE A 112 -10.80 -14.71 4.80
N ARG A 113 -11.96 -14.16 5.18
CA ARG A 113 -13.07 -14.97 5.67
C ARG A 113 -13.52 -16.01 4.63
N LEU A 114 -13.68 -15.62 3.36
CA LEU A 114 -14.07 -16.55 2.28
C LEU A 114 -13.01 -17.62 2.03
N LEU A 115 -11.72 -17.29 2.15
CA LEU A 115 -10.62 -18.23 2.05
C LEU A 115 -10.65 -19.26 3.19
N ILE A 116 -10.92 -18.83 4.41
CA ILE A 116 -11.07 -19.70 5.58
C ILE A 116 -12.28 -20.64 5.35
N GLU A 117 -13.44 -20.10 5.04
CA GLU A 117 -14.66 -20.88 4.81
C GLU A 117 -14.48 -21.94 3.69
N ALA A 118 -13.79 -21.56 2.61
CA ALA A 118 -13.51 -22.48 1.52
C ALA A 118 -12.53 -23.60 1.93
N SER A 119 -11.48 -23.25 2.67
CA SER A 119 -10.50 -24.23 3.18
C SER A 119 -11.15 -25.21 4.15
N GLU A 120 -11.98 -24.72 5.07
CA GLU A 120 -12.74 -25.56 6.01
C GLU A 120 -13.73 -26.49 5.28
N ALA A 121 -14.23 -26.07 4.12
CA ALA A 121 -15.07 -26.88 3.26
C ALA A 121 -14.27 -27.85 2.35
N GLY A 122 -12.94 -27.94 2.51
CA GLY A 122 -12.06 -28.80 1.72
C GLY A 122 -11.79 -28.31 0.29
N LYS A 123 -12.09 -27.05 -0.02
CA LYS A 123 -11.80 -26.47 -1.33
C LYS A 123 -10.35 -25.99 -1.40
N ASN A 124 -9.73 -26.19 -2.56
CA ASN A 124 -8.39 -25.68 -2.81
C ASN A 124 -8.46 -24.40 -3.67
N HIS A 125 -8.19 -23.25 -3.04
CA HIS A 125 -8.18 -21.95 -3.72
C HIS A 125 -7.10 -21.84 -4.81
N ASP A 126 -6.01 -22.60 -4.70
CA ASP A 126 -4.92 -22.57 -5.68
C ASP A 126 -5.35 -23.19 -7.01
N ASP A 127 -6.23 -24.20 -6.95
CA ASP A 127 -6.74 -24.91 -8.14
C ASP A 127 -8.03 -24.25 -8.67
N GLU A 128 -8.90 -23.81 -7.77
CA GLU A 128 -10.18 -23.17 -8.09
C GLU A 128 -10.35 -21.86 -7.32
N PRO A 129 -9.86 -20.75 -7.88
CA PRO A 129 -9.90 -19.46 -7.21
C PRO A 129 -11.33 -18.99 -6.88
N ILE A 130 -11.51 -18.55 -5.65
CA ILE A 130 -12.81 -18.10 -5.13
C ILE A 130 -13.22 -16.82 -5.86
N GLN A 131 -14.51 -16.75 -6.21
CA GLN A 131 -15.13 -15.58 -6.81
C GLN A 131 -15.96 -14.84 -5.76
N TYR A 132 -15.73 -13.55 -5.62
CA TYR A 132 -16.53 -12.66 -4.77
C TYR A 132 -17.42 -11.77 -5.62
N VAL A 133 -18.71 -11.78 -5.36
CA VAL A 133 -19.66 -10.87 -6.03
C VAL A 133 -19.98 -9.71 -5.10
N GLY A 134 -19.65 -8.50 -5.53
CA GLY A 134 -19.91 -7.29 -4.77
C GLY A 134 -21.42 -7.04 -4.62
N PRO A 135 -21.97 -6.98 -3.39
CA PRO A 135 -23.43 -6.97 -3.15
C PRO A 135 -24.12 -5.71 -3.69
N ARG A 136 -23.39 -4.61 -3.86
CA ARG A 136 -23.93 -3.36 -4.40
C ARG A 136 -23.68 -3.18 -5.88
N SER A 137 -22.51 -3.61 -6.36
CA SER A 137 -22.08 -3.41 -7.76
C SER A 137 -22.49 -4.54 -8.68
N GLY A 138 -22.75 -5.73 -8.13
CA GLY A 138 -22.93 -6.96 -8.91
C GLY A 138 -21.65 -7.45 -9.63
N LYS A 139 -20.54 -6.73 -9.47
CA LYS A 139 -19.27 -7.08 -10.12
C LYS A 139 -18.62 -8.26 -9.42
N THR A 140 -18.07 -9.17 -10.21
CA THR A 140 -17.29 -10.32 -9.71
C THR A 140 -15.82 -9.94 -9.62
N ILE A 141 -15.20 -10.27 -8.49
CA ILE A 141 -13.77 -10.17 -8.24
C ILE A 141 -13.24 -11.60 -8.08
N ASN A 142 -12.23 -11.94 -8.88
CA ASN A 142 -11.48 -13.18 -8.72
C ASN A 142 -10.43 -12.97 -7.60
N ILE A 143 -10.60 -13.63 -6.45
CA ILE A 143 -9.68 -13.51 -5.32
C ILE A 143 -8.28 -14.07 -5.67
N GLY A 144 -8.18 -14.97 -6.64
CA GLY A 144 -6.90 -15.46 -7.15
C GLY A 144 -5.97 -14.39 -7.72
N ALA A 145 -6.51 -13.21 -8.07
CA ALA A 145 -5.70 -12.04 -8.43
C ALA A 145 -4.83 -11.51 -7.26
N PHE A 146 -5.13 -11.91 -6.03
CA PHE A 146 -4.39 -11.57 -4.82
C PHE A 146 -3.63 -12.78 -4.24
N SER A 147 -3.54 -13.88 -5.00
CA SER A 147 -2.85 -15.09 -4.58
C SER A 147 -1.34 -14.89 -4.51
N ARG A 148 -0.69 -15.57 -3.54
CA ARG A 148 0.76 -15.69 -3.46
C ARG A 148 1.40 -16.36 -4.69
N LEU A 149 0.60 -17.14 -5.45
CA LEU A 149 1.04 -17.86 -6.64
C LEU A 149 0.74 -17.11 -7.95
N ARG A 150 0.17 -15.91 -7.87
CA ARG A 150 -0.12 -15.12 -9.07
C ARG A 150 1.15 -14.74 -9.81
N GLN A 151 1.05 -14.55 -11.10
CA GLN A 151 2.07 -13.81 -11.83
C GLN A 151 1.98 -12.34 -11.48
N ALA A 152 3.13 -11.68 -11.30
CA ALA A 152 3.18 -10.25 -11.04
C ALA A 152 2.46 -9.48 -12.15
N LEU A 153 1.59 -8.57 -11.75
CA LEU A 153 0.84 -7.70 -12.66
C LEU A 153 1.71 -6.52 -13.10
N ILE A 154 1.42 -5.99 -14.28
CA ILE A 154 2.02 -4.73 -14.71
C ILE A 154 1.22 -3.60 -14.04
N THR A 155 1.85 -2.93 -13.09
CA THR A 155 1.26 -1.80 -12.36
C THR A 155 2.13 -0.55 -12.51
N SER A 156 1.74 0.54 -11.86
CA SER A 156 2.57 1.76 -11.83
C SER A 156 3.87 1.60 -11.02
N GLY A 157 3.97 0.55 -10.19
CA GLY A 157 5.09 0.37 -9.25
C GLY A 157 5.14 1.44 -8.16
N THR A 158 4.01 2.03 -7.79
CA THR A 158 3.89 3.11 -6.80
C THR A 158 2.70 2.88 -5.88
N VAL A 159 2.62 3.67 -4.81
CA VAL A 159 1.46 3.67 -3.88
C VAL A 159 0.13 4.04 -4.55
N MET A 160 0.16 4.48 -5.79
CA MET A 160 -1.05 4.80 -6.55
C MET A 160 -1.69 3.57 -7.19
N GLY A 161 -0.98 2.43 -7.30
CA GLY A 161 -1.45 1.13 -7.82
C GLY A 161 -1.27 0.96 -9.31
#